data_5c8e9d65801190bc160184dbdcc8f5e3
#
_entry.id   5c8e9d65801190bc160184dbdcc8f5e3
#
_cell.length_a   1.000
_cell.length_b   1.000
_cell.length_c   1.000
_cell.angle_alpha   90.00
_cell.angle_beta   90.00
_cell.angle_gamma   90.00
#
_symmetry.space_group_name_H-M   'P 1'
#
loop_
_entity.id
_entity.type
_entity.pdbx_description
1 polymer ?
#
loop_
_entity_poly.entity_id
_entity_poly.type
_entity_poly.pdbx_seq_one_letter_code
_entity_poly.pdbx_strand_id
1 'polypeptide(L)'
;FIEVLQYAAKRHITVIPEIESPGHARAAIKAMEARFNRLKGEDMEKAREYLLSESADTSKYVSAQAYTDNIMNVALPSVYRFMDKVSDEIIKMYKDAGVPLATIHIGGDEVPKGSWTGSPLCHKFMEEKGMKDTHELSEYFLENITEMLSKKGVKTSGWQEVALHHPPEMNARIAPRFAGVYCWSTIGKRDIVPYTVANEGYDVILCNVNNLYIDLAYNPHKDEPGLTW
;
A
#
# COMPACT_ATOMS: atom_id res chain seq x y z
N PHE A 1 -8.18 19.54 1.49
CA PHE A 1 -6.83 19.03 1.69
C PHE A 1 -5.78 20.14 1.57
N ILE A 2 -5.84 21.02 0.54
CA ILE A 2 -4.92 22.14 0.37
C ILE A 2 -4.86 23.03 1.63
N GLU A 3 -6.00 23.37 2.22
CA GLU A 3 -6.05 24.17 3.47
C GLU A 3 -5.34 23.44 4.64
N VAL A 4 -5.46 22.09 4.72
CA VAL A 4 -4.76 21.30 5.73
C VAL A 4 -3.24 21.38 5.54
N LEU A 5 -2.76 21.26 4.30
CA LEU A 5 -1.34 21.39 3.96
C LEU A 5 -0.80 22.76 4.38
N GLN A 6 -1.51 23.82 4.02
CA GLN A 6 -1.14 25.21 4.35
C GLN A 6 -1.16 25.48 5.87
N TYR A 7 -2.16 24.91 6.57
CA TYR A 7 -2.28 25.04 8.02
C TYR A 7 -1.14 24.33 8.73
N ALA A 8 -0.79 23.11 8.31
CA ALA A 8 0.32 22.33 8.83
C ALA A 8 1.68 23.03 8.58
N ALA A 9 1.90 23.51 7.35
CA ALA A 9 3.12 24.19 6.96
C ALA A 9 3.43 25.43 7.83
N LYS A 10 2.41 26.23 8.16
CA LYS A 10 2.52 27.36 9.08
C LYS A 10 2.94 26.98 10.51
N ARG A 11 2.90 25.69 10.83
CA ARG A 11 3.26 25.10 12.14
C ARG A 11 4.49 24.21 12.08
N HIS A 12 5.20 24.25 10.96
CA HIS A 12 6.37 23.39 10.70
C HIS A 12 6.06 21.90 10.81
N ILE A 13 4.82 21.48 10.43
CA ILE A 13 4.39 20.09 10.39
C ILE A 13 4.43 19.63 8.94
N THR A 14 5.18 18.58 8.66
CA THR A 14 5.17 17.90 7.37
C THR A 14 4.00 16.95 7.31
N VAL A 15 3.14 17.10 6.32
CA VAL A 15 2.07 16.15 6.02
C VAL A 15 2.60 15.11 5.04
N ILE A 16 2.38 13.85 5.33
CA ILE A 16 2.70 12.72 4.45
C ILE A 16 1.38 12.09 4.03
N PRO A 17 1.03 12.10 2.73
CA PRO A 17 -0.19 11.44 2.26
C PRO A 17 0.03 9.92 2.25
N GLU A 18 -0.95 9.19 2.74
CA GLU A 18 -0.96 7.74 2.74
C GLU A 18 -2.10 7.22 1.87
N ILE A 19 -1.77 6.33 0.93
CA ILE A 19 -2.70 5.67 0.01
C ILE A 19 -2.46 4.17 0.10
N GLU A 20 -3.34 3.51 0.81
CA GLU A 20 -3.26 2.06 1.03
C GLU A 20 -3.33 1.26 -0.26
N SER A 21 -2.31 0.46 -0.51
CA SER A 21 -2.18 -0.39 -1.70
C SER A 21 -1.12 -1.50 -1.51
N PRO A 22 -1.26 -2.68 -2.09
CA PRO A 22 -2.46 -3.17 -2.78
C PRO A 22 -3.55 -3.64 -1.80
N GLY A 23 -3.20 -3.77 -0.50
CA GLY A 23 -4.09 -4.09 0.61
C GLY A 23 -4.92 -2.90 1.07
N HIS A 24 -5.81 -3.15 2.04
CA HIS A 24 -6.67 -2.13 2.69
C HIS A 24 -7.44 -1.22 1.72
N ALA A 25 -7.55 -1.62 0.45
CA ALA A 25 -8.01 -0.79 -0.67
C ALA A 25 -9.52 -0.90 -0.96
N ARG A 26 -10.33 -1.47 -0.03
CA ARG A 26 -11.74 -1.79 -0.29
C ARG A 26 -12.55 -0.58 -0.77
N ALA A 27 -12.34 0.59 -0.18
CA ALA A 27 -13.07 1.80 -0.58
C ALA A 27 -12.77 2.18 -2.04
N ALA A 28 -11.50 2.14 -2.45
CA ALA A 28 -11.10 2.41 -3.83
C ALA A 28 -11.65 1.34 -4.80
N ILE A 29 -11.56 0.07 -4.43
CA ILE A 29 -12.10 -1.04 -5.22
C ILE A 29 -13.59 -0.85 -5.46
N LYS A 30 -14.39 -0.64 -4.42
CA LYS A 30 -15.84 -0.44 -4.54
C LYS A 30 -16.22 0.81 -5.33
N ALA A 31 -15.47 1.90 -5.18
CA ALA A 31 -15.67 3.09 -5.99
C ALA A 31 -15.42 2.82 -7.49
N MET A 32 -14.37 2.07 -7.82
CA MET A 32 -14.06 1.74 -9.21
C MET A 32 -14.99 0.69 -9.79
N GLU A 33 -15.50 -0.25 -9.00
CA GLU A 33 -16.58 -1.16 -9.40
C GLU A 33 -17.87 -0.39 -9.71
N ALA A 34 -18.23 0.58 -8.87
CA ALA A 34 -19.39 1.45 -9.12
C ALA A 34 -19.21 2.28 -10.40
N ARG A 35 -18.00 2.84 -10.63
CA ARG A 35 -17.66 3.52 -11.88
C ARG A 35 -17.79 2.59 -13.09
N PHE A 36 -17.24 1.37 -13.00
CA PHE A 36 -17.36 0.36 -14.05
C PHE A 36 -18.82 0.06 -14.37
N ASN A 37 -19.65 -0.23 -13.36
CA ASN A 37 -21.06 -0.54 -13.54
C ASN A 37 -21.87 0.59 -14.19
N ARG A 38 -21.51 1.84 -13.92
CA ARG A 38 -22.13 3.01 -14.53
C ARG A 38 -21.78 3.16 -16.01
N LEU A 39 -20.53 2.87 -16.39
CA LEU A 39 -20.03 3.17 -17.73
C LEU A 39 -20.06 1.99 -18.71
N LYS A 40 -20.14 0.75 -18.23
CA LYS A 40 -20.02 -0.47 -19.05
C LYS A 40 -21.06 -0.62 -20.18
N GLY A 41 -22.18 0.06 -20.05
CA GLY A 41 -23.22 0.08 -21.09
C GLY A 41 -23.03 1.15 -22.17
N GLU A 42 -22.15 2.11 -21.92
CA GLU A 42 -21.88 3.24 -22.81
C GLU A 42 -20.48 3.14 -23.45
N ASP A 43 -19.46 2.89 -22.61
CA ASP A 43 -18.06 2.84 -23.02
C ASP A 43 -17.31 1.83 -22.15
N MET A 44 -17.10 0.65 -22.69
CA MET A 44 -16.44 -0.45 -21.99
C MET A 44 -14.94 -0.18 -21.72
N GLU A 45 -14.25 0.51 -22.60
CA GLU A 45 -12.83 0.87 -22.42
C GLU A 45 -12.68 1.84 -21.26
N LYS A 46 -13.47 2.90 -21.26
CA LYS A 46 -13.51 3.89 -20.18
C LYS A 46 -13.99 3.26 -18.85
N ALA A 47 -14.92 2.31 -18.91
CA ALA A 47 -15.36 1.59 -17.72
C ALA A 47 -14.21 0.83 -17.05
N ARG A 48 -13.36 0.16 -17.83
CA ARG A 48 -12.22 -0.64 -17.35
C ARG A 48 -10.97 0.20 -17.01
N GLU A 49 -10.95 1.46 -17.36
CA GLU A 49 -9.75 2.32 -17.26
C GLU A 49 -9.08 2.28 -15.89
N TYR A 50 -9.88 2.29 -14.81
CA TYR A 50 -9.40 2.28 -13.42
C TYR A 50 -9.99 1.12 -12.58
N LEU A 51 -10.43 0.04 -13.22
CA LEU A 51 -10.94 -1.12 -12.50
C LEU A 51 -9.82 -1.78 -11.67
N LEU A 52 -10.09 -2.07 -10.40
CA LEU A 52 -9.10 -2.58 -9.45
C LEU A 52 -9.30 -4.03 -9.05
N SER A 53 -10.42 -4.64 -9.50
CA SER A 53 -10.79 -6.00 -9.17
C SER A 53 -11.13 -6.80 -10.42
N GLU A 54 -11.02 -8.12 -10.30
CA GLU A 54 -11.42 -9.08 -11.30
C GLU A 54 -12.66 -9.84 -10.83
N SER A 55 -13.74 -9.80 -11.59
CA SER A 55 -15.00 -10.47 -11.23
C SER A 55 -14.91 -12.00 -11.22
N ALA A 56 -13.92 -12.57 -11.90
CA ALA A 56 -13.68 -14.02 -11.94
C ALA A 56 -12.74 -14.51 -10.83
N ASP A 57 -12.21 -13.60 -10.00
CA ASP A 57 -11.35 -13.98 -8.88
C ASP A 57 -12.14 -14.70 -7.79
N THR A 58 -11.74 -15.93 -7.51
CA THR A 58 -12.33 -16.80 -6.48
C THR A 58 -11.41 -16.99 -5.27
N SER A 59 -10.43 -16.14 -5.11
CA SER A 59 -9.48 -16.14 -3.99
C SER A 59 -10.20 -16.14 -2.65
N LYS A 60 -9.65 -16.91 -1.71
CA LYS A 60 -10.20 -17.01 -0.36
C LYS A 60 -9.19 -16.50 0.64
N TYR A 61 -9.48 -15.37 1.21
CA TYR A 61 -8.71 -14.76 2.30
C TYR A 61 -9.61 -13.96 3.24
N VAL A 62 -9.09 -13.67 4.41
CA VAL A 62 -9.69 -12.72 5.36
C VAL A 62 -8.60 -11.74 5.78
N SER A 63 -8.82 -10.46 5.56
CA SER A 63 -7.90 -9.40 5.98
C SER A 63 -7.97 -9.14 7.49
N ALA A 64 -7.01 -8.38 8.02
CA ALA A 64 -7.00 -7.98 9.42
C ALA A 64 -8.29 -7.26 9.84
N GLN A 65 -8.94 -6.52 8.92
CA GLN A 65 -10.25 -5.88 9.16
C GLN A 65 -11.45 -6.78 8.82
N ALA A 66 -11.24 -8.09 8.70
CA ALA A 66 -12.27 -9.07 8.38
C ALA A 66 -12.97 -8.90 7.01
N TYR A 67 -12.31 -8.26 6.04
CA TYR A 67 -12.78 -8.20 4.66
C TYR A 67 -12.19 -9.32 3.81
N THR A 68 -12.94 -9.69 2.76
CA THR A 68 -12.55 -10.71 1.76
C THR A 68 -12.42 -10.13 0.34
N ASP A 69 -12.52 -8.81 0.20
CA ASP A 69 -12.61 -8.09 -1.07
C ASP A 69 -11.87 -6.73 -1.04
N ASN A 70 -10.79 -6.65 -0.27
CA ASN A 70 -10.06 -5.41 -0.03
C ASN A 70 -8.66 -5.36 -0.68
N ILE A 71 -8.34 -6.31 -1.57
CA ILE A 71 -7.04 -6.38 -2.23
C ILE A 71 -7.18 -6.04 -3.72
N MET A 72 -6.37 -5.10 -4.21
CA MET A 72 -6.30 -4.78 -5.64
C MET A 72 -5.73 -5.96 -6.43
N ASN A 73 -6.25 -6.23 -7.62
CA ASN A 73 -5.68 -7.24 -8.52
C ASN A 73 -4.48 -6.65 -9.28
N VAL A 74 -3.28 -6.93 -8.80
CA VAL A 74 -2.03 -6.33 -9.28
C VAL A 74 -1.61 -6.79 -10.68
N ALA A 75 -2.27 -7.79 -11.26
CA ALA A 75 -2.09 -8.17 -12.66
C ALA A 75 -2.84 -7.25 -13.64
N LEU A 76 -3.74 -6.39 -13.14
CA LEU A 76 -4.49 -5.43 -13.96
C LEU A 76 -3.66 -4.17 -14.25
N PRO A 77 -3.42 -3.82 -15.52
CA PRO A 77 -2.78 -2.54 -15.87
C PRO A 77 -3.54 -1.30 -15.36
N SER A 78 -4.84 -1.43 -15.13
CA SER A 78 -5.69 -0.38 -14.58
C SER A 78 -5.36 -0.01 -13.13
N VAL A 79 -4.79 -0.94 -12.35
CA VAL A 79 -4.29 -0.65 -10.99
C VAL A 79 -3.17 0.39 -11.05
N TYR A 80 -2.22 0.22 -11.97
CA TYR A 80 -1.10 1.16 -12.13
C TYR A 80 -1.57 2.50 -12.68
N ARG A 81 -2.53 2.52 -13.62
CA ARG A 81 -3.16 3.77 -14.10
C ARG A 81 -3.88 4.51 -12.97
N PHE A 82 -4.57 3.78 -12.10
CA PHE A 82 -5.24 4.36 -10.94
C PHE A 82 -4.22 4.97 -9.97
N MET A 83 -3.18 4.23 -9.59
CA MET A 83 -2.13 4.71 -8.69
C MET A 83 -1.38 5.91 -9.29
N ASP A 84 -1.11 5.88 -10.60
CA ASP A 84 -0.49 6.99 -11.33
C ASP A 84 -1.36 8.25 -11.27
N LYS A 85 -2.66 8.12 -11.58
CA LYS A 85 -3.62 9.22 -11.53
C LYS A 85 -3.76 9.80 -10.13
N VAL A 86 -3.90 8.95 -9.11
CA VAL A 86 -4.01 9.39 -7.70
C VAL A 86 -2.74 10.14 -7.27
N SER A 87 -1.57 9.62 -7.64
CA SER A 87 -0.28 10.26 -7.36
C SER A 87 -0.19 11.65 -7.99
N ASP A 88 -0.62 11.79 -9.25
CA ASP A 88 -0.63 13.09 -9.95
C ASP A 88 -1.54 14.11 -9.26
N GLU A 89 -2.72 13.69 -8.80
CA GLU A 89 -3.64 14.57 -8.07
C GLU A 89 -3.04 15.00 -6.72
N ILE A 90 -2.36 14.10 -6.00
CA ILE A 90 -1.67 14.43 -4.76
C ILE A 90 -0.55 15.44 -5.03
N ILE A 91 0.32 15.16 -5.99
CA ILE A 91 1.42 16.05 -6.39
C ILE A 91 0.88 17.44 -6.73
N LYS A 92 -0.23 17.48 -7.51
CA LYS A 92 -0.89 18.74 -7.86
C LYS A 92 -1.40 19.48 -6.64
N MET A 93 -2.05 18.82 -5.69
CA MET A 93 -2.56 19.46 -4.47
C MET A 93 -1.43 20.07 -3.63
N TYR A 94 -0.28 19.40 -3.50
CA TYR A 94 0.89 19.95 -2.81
C TYR A 94 1.46 21.18 -3.53
N LYS A 95 1.56 21.10 -4.86
CA LYS A 95 1.97 22.24 -5.69
C LYS A 95 1.03 23.44 -5.53
N ASP A 96 -0.28 23.19 -5.59
CA ASP A 96 -1.31 24.24 -5.45
C ASP A 96 -1.29 24.84 -4.02
N ALA A 97 -0.92 24.06 -3.02
CA ALA A 97 -0.75 24.54 -1.64
C ALA A 97 0.55 25.35 -1.43
N GLY A 98 1.50 25.26 -2.34
CA GLY A 98 2.85 25.83 -2.18
C GLY A 98 3.68 25.13 -1.10
N VAL A 99 3.41 23.82 -0.87
CA VAL A 99 4.06 23.00 0.16
C VAL A 99 4.86 21.88 -0.49
N PRO A 100 6.10 21.57 -0.06
CA PRO A 100 6.86 20.47 -0.62
C PRO A 100 6.22 19.12 -0.27
N LEU A 101 6.17 18.23 -1.25
CA LEU A 101 5.82 16.82 -1.04
C LEU A 101 7.09 16.03 -0.76
N ALA A 102 7.25 15.55 0.46
CA ALA A 102 8.45 14.81 0.87
C ALA A 102 8.42 13.37 0.32
N THR A 103 7.29 12.69 0.47
CA THR A 103 7.08 11.30 0.06
C THR A 103 5.59 11.00 -0.06
N ILE A 104 5.25 9.93 -0.78
CA ILE A 104 3.92 9.31 -0.72
C ILE A 104 4.08 7.95 -0.02
N HIS A 105 3.31 7.75 1.05
CA HIS A 105 3.22 6.47 1.74
C HIS A 105 2.18 5.60 1.03
N ILE A 106 2.57 4.39 0.65
CA ILE A 106 1.72 3.49 -0.17
C ILE A 106 1.03 2.40 0.66
N GLY A 107 1.17 2.42 1.99
CA GLY A 107 0.75 1.33 2.85
C GLY A 107 1.67 0.12 2.70
N GLY A 108 1.19 -0.91 2.02
CA GLY A 108 1.95 -2.12 1.69
C GLY A 108 1.82 -3.23 2.73
N ASP A 109 1.16 -2.96 3.84
CA ASP A 109 0.97 -3.86 4.96
C ASP A 109 -0.18 -4.85 4.75
N GLU A 110 -0.11 -5.91 5.52
CA GLU A 110 -1.19 -6.86 5.77
C GLU A 110 -1.89 -7.43 4.52
N VAL A 111 -1.15 -7.66 3.43
CA VAL A 111 -1.69 -8.41 2.28
C VAL A 111 -1.94 -9.86 2.71
N PRO A 112 -3.21 -10.30 2.77
CA PRO A 112 -3.53 -11.57 3.38
C PRO A 112 -3.00 -12.75 2.57
N LYS A 113 -2.55 -13.79 3.27
CA LYS A 113 -2.26 -15.07 2.63
C LYS A 113 -3.51 -15.59 1.93
N GLY A 114 -3.37 -16.02 0.68
CA GLY A 114 -4.47 -16.48 -0.16
C GLY A 114 -4.99 -15.42 -1.14
N SER A 115 -4.52 -14.18 -1.05
CA SER A 115 -4.76 -13.16 -2.08
C SER A 115 -4.27 -13.65 -3.44
N TRP A 116 -5.06 -13.36 -4.49
CA TRP A 116 -4.78 -13.69 -5.91
C TRP A 116 -4.72 -15.18 -6.27
N THR A 117 -4.83 -16.08 -5.29
CA THR A 117 -4.70 -17.54 -5.52
C THR A 117 -5.86 -18.14 -6.32
N GLY A 118 -6.96 -17.45 -6.46
CA GLY A 118 -8.12 -17.84 -7.28
C GLY A 118 -8.36 -16.92 -8.47
N SER A 119 -7.43 -16.00 -8.78
CA SER A 119 -7.54 -15.06 -9.88
C SER A 119 -6.99 -15.64 -11.19
N PRO A 120 -7.83 -15.89 -12.20
CA PRO A 120 -7.35 -16.33 -13.52
C PRO A 120 -6.37 -15.36 -14.16
N LEU A 121 -6.55 -14.05 -14.00
CA LEU A 121 -5.64 -13.04 -14.52
C LEU A 121 -4.27 -13.10 -13.85
N CYS A 122 -4.24 -13.24 -12.52
CA CYS A 122 -2.98 -13.37 -11.79
C CYS A 122 -2.24 -14.65 -12.18
N HIS A 123 -2.94 -15.77 -12.30
CA HIS A 123 -2.32 -17.02 -12.75
C HIS A 123 -1.68 -16.90 -14.14
N LYS A 124 -2.43 -16.35 -15.11
CA LYS A 124 -1.92 -16.11 -16.45
C LYS A 124 -0.72 -15.15 -16.43
N PHE A 125 -0.81 -14.09 -15.67
CA PHE A 125 0.27 -13.10 -15.54
C PHE A 125 1.54 -13.72 -14.94
N MET A 126 1.38 -14.54 -13.90
CA MET A 126 2.49 -15.26 -13.27
C MET A 126 3.16 -16.22 -14.25
N GLU A 127 2.37 -16.97 -15.04
CA GLU A 127 2.88 -17.86 -16.08
C GLU A 127 3.69 -17.09 -17.15
N GLU A 128 3.13 -15.97 -17.66
CA GLU A 128 3.78 -15.12 -18.66
C GLU A 128 5.09 -14.48 -18.15
N LYS A 129 5.20 -14.24 -16.85
CA LYS A 129 6.37 -13.64 -16.21
C LYS A 129 7.34 -14.66 -15.60
N GLY A 130 6.96 -15.95 -15.58
CA GLY A 130 7.76 -17.00 -14.96
C GLY A 130 7.82 -16.92 -13.44
N MET A 131 6.78 -16.32 -12.81
CA MET A 131 6.66 -16.19 -11.37
C MET A 131 6.24 -17.52 -10.74
N LYS A 132 6.76 -17.82 -9.55
CA LYS A 132 6.54 -19.10 -8.86
C LYS A 132 5.34 -19.08 -7.92
N ASP A 133 5.08 -17.93 -7.29
CA ASP A 133 4.01 -17.78 -6.30
C ASP A 133 3.48 -16.34 -6.25
N THR A 134 2.42 -16.15 -5.46
CA THR A 134 1.75 -14.85 -5.34
C THR A 134 2.57 -13.80 -4.58
N HIS A 135 3.65 -14.18 -3.91
CA HIS A 135 4.55 -13.21 -3.27
C HIS A 135 5.26 -12.37 -4.34
N GLU A 136 5.69 -13.00 -5.44
CA GLU A 136 6.32 -12.30 -6.57
C GLU A 136 5.37 -11.29 -7.25
N LEU A 137 4.05 -11.45 -7.10
CA LEU A 137 3.08 -10.43 -7.52
C LEU A 137 3.15 -9.18 -6.64
N SER A 138 3.34 -9.33 -5.33
CA SER A 138 3.56 -8.20 -4.42
C SER A 138 4.87 -7.48 -4.75
N GLU A 139 5.92 -8.23 -5.03
CA GLU A 139 7.22 -7.70 -5.44
C GLU A 139 7.10 -6.89 -6.74
N TYR A 140 6.44 -7.47 -7.74
CA TYR A 140 6.16 -6.80 -9.01
C TYR A 140 5.39 -5.49 -8.82
N PHE A 141 4.35 -5.51 -7.99
CA PHE A 141 3.59 -4.31 -7.66
C PHE A 141 4.48 -3.25 -7.04
N LEU A 142 5.22 -3.60 -6.00
CA LEU A 142 6.09 -2.68 -5.26
C LEU A 142 7.16 -2.05 -6.18
N GLU A 143 7.80 -2.85 -7.03
CA GLU A 143 8.82 -2.38 -7.96
C GLU A 143 8.24 -1.35 -8.94
N ASN A 144 7.07 -1.62 -9.52
CA ASN A 144 6.41 -0.73 -10.46
C ASN A 144 5.93 0.58 -9.80
N ILE A 145 5.35 0.52 -8.59
CA ILE A 145 4.88 1.72 -7.89
C ILE A 145 6.07 2.60 -7.48
N THR A 146 7.12 2.00 -6.93
CA THR A 146 8.31 2.77 -6.53
C THR A 146 9.01 3.41 -7.74
N GLU A 147 9.05 2.71 -8.87
CA GLU A 147 9.59 3.25 -10.12
C GLU A 147 8.73 4.40 -10.66
N MET A 148 7.41 4.23 -10.65
CA MET A 148 6.44 5.25 -11.09
C MET A 148 6.59 6.53 -10.28
N LEU A 149 6.64 6.45 -8.95
CA LEU A 149 6.85 7.62 -8.08
C LEU A 149 8.22 8.26 -8.28
N SER A 150 9.27 7.44 -8.42
CA SER A 150 10.62 7.92 -8.69
C SER A 150 10.71 8.72 -10.00
N LYS A 151 10.03 8.27 -11.07
CA LYS A 151 9.94 9.01 -12.34
C LYS A 151 9.25 10.37 -12.20
N LYS A 152 8.39 10.52 -11.20
CA LYS A 152 7.73 11.79 -10.85
C LYS A 152 8.58 12.66 -9.90
N GLY A 153 9.76 12.19 -9.50
CA GLY A 153 10.64 12.87 -8.54
C GLY A 153 10.16 12.79 -7.09
N VAL A 154 9.28 11.83 -6.78
CA VAL A 154 8.74 11.62 -5.44
C VAL A 154 9.29 10.30 -4.87
N LYS A 155 9.74 10.33 -3.64
CA LYS A 155 10.13 9.11 -2.93
C LYS A 155 8.90 8.36 -2.42
N THR A 156 9.07 7.06 -2.20
CA THR A 156 8.06 6.19 -1.60
C THR A 156 8.30 6.08 -0.10
N SER A 157 7.26 5.88 0.68
CA SER A 157 7.30 5.31 2.03
C SER A 157 6.30 4.16 2.13
N GLY A 158 6.42 3.33 3.14
CA GLY A 158 5.49 2.23 3.38
C GLY A 158 5.70 1.61 4.76
N TRP A 159 4.77 0.76 5.16
CA TRP A 159 4.90 -0.04 6.35
C TRP A 159 5.99 -1.10 6.18
N GLN A 160 6.47 -1.71 7.25
CA GLN A 160 7.62 -2.64 7.28
C GLN A 160 7.57 -3.76 6.24
N GLU A 161 6.39 -4.18 5.83
CA GLU A 161 6.16 -5.26 4.89
C GLU A 161 6.73 -4.97 3.49
N VAL A 162 6.87 -3.69 3.11
CA VAL A 162 7.49 -3.29 1.84
C VAL A 162 8.99 -3.57 1.76
N ALA A 163 9.62 -3.93 2.87
CA ALA A 163 11.06 -4.23 2.95
C ALA A 163 11.34 -5.67 3.40
N LEU A 164 10.30 -6.45 3.70
CA LEU A 164 10.45 -7.77 4.28
C LEU A 164 10.24 -8.88 3.26
N HIS A 165 11.03 -9.96 3.39
CA HIS A 165 10.88 -11.19 2.62
C HIS A 165 11.17 -11.06 1.12
N HIS A 166 11.86 -10.01 0.71
CA HIS A 166 12.31 -9.83 -0.67
C HIS A 166 13.72 -10.37 -0.88
N PRO A 167 14.09 -10.78 -2.12
CA PRO A 167 15.47 -11.07 -2.45
C PRO A 167 16.39 -9.85 -2.22
N PRO A 168 17.64 -10.05 -1.72
CA PRO A 168 18.55 -8.94 -1.45
C PRO A 168 18.80 -8.02 -2.66
N GLU A 169 18.81 -8.58 -3.86
CA GLU A 169 18.99 -7.83 -5.11
C GLU A 169 17.78 -6.92 -5.41
N MET A 170 16.57 -7.31 -5.00
CA MET A 170 15.40 -6.45 -5.09
C MET A 170 15.51 -5.30 -4.10
N ASN A 171 15.79 -5.58 -2.83
CA ASN A 171 15.98 -4.55 -1.81
C ASN A 171 17.06 -3.53 -2.23
N ALA A 172 18.19 -4.01 -2.74
CA ALA A 172 19.25 -3.12 -3.25
C ALA A 172 18.79 -2.19 -4.38
N ARG A 173 17.84 -2.62 -5.22
CA ARG A 173 17.27 -1.79 -6.32
C ARG A 173 16.26 -0.79 -5.84
N ILE A 174 15.38 -1.18 -4.88
CA ILE A 174 14.24 -0.33 -4.51
C ILE A 174 14.50 0.53 -3.27
N ALA A 175 15.35 0.13 -2.34
CA ALA A 175 15.64 0.91 -1.12
C ALA A 175 16.04 2.37 -1.41
N PRO A 176 16.86 2.70 -2.44
CA PRO A 176 17.17 4.10 -2.76
C PRO A 176 15.98 4.96 -3.17
N ARG A 177 14.85 4.32 -3.55
CA ARG A 177 13.59 4.99 -3.93
C ARG A 177 12.74 5.34 -2.72
N PHE A 178 13.07 4.81 -1.54
CA PHE A 178 12.32 5.06 -0.30
C PHE A 178 12.84 6.29 0.44
N ALA A 179 11.92 7.00 1.09
CA ALA A 179 12.22 8.05 2.05
C ALA A 179 12.31 7.49 3.49
N GLY A 180 11.66 6.36 3.73
CA GLY A 180 11.68 5.64 4.99
C GLY A 180 10.65 4.52 5.01
N VAL A 181 10.93 3.52 5.85
CA VAL A 181 10.06 2.37 6.11
C VAL A 181 9.60 2.42 7.56
N TYR A 182 8.30 2.37 7.75
CA TYR A 182 7.65 2.54 9.04
C TYR A 182 7.48 1.18 9.73
N CYS A 183 8.27 0.94 10.77
CA CYS A 183 8.25 -0.32 11.51
C CYS A 183 7.27 -0.22 12.68
N TRP A 184 6.16 -0.92 12.58
CA TRP A 184 5.07 -0.87 13.55
C TRP A 184 4.99 -2.11 14.44
N SER A 185 5.14 -3.30 13.89
CA SER A 185 4.99 -4.56 14.63
C SER A 185 6.33 -4.96 15.26
N THR A 186 6.56 -4.51 16.48
CA THR A 186 7.82 -4.67 17.20
C THR A 186 7.69 -5.53 18.47
N ILE A 187 6.59 -6.30 18.61
CA ILE A 187 6.30 -7.10 19.80
C ILE A 187 6.77 -8.55 19.65
N GLY A 188 7.22 -9.11 20.75
CA GLY A 188 7.68 -10.50 20.83
C GLY A 188 8.91 -10.72 19.95
N LYS A 189 8.88 -11.73 19.08
CA LYS A 189 10.01 -12.05 18.16
C LYS A 189 10.14 -11.05 17.00
N ARG A 190 9.31 -10.01 16.94
CA ARG A 190 9.34 -8.98 15.88
C ARG A 190 10.15 -7.74 16.28
N ASP A 191 10.73 -7.72 17.47
CA ASP A 191 11.67 -6.69 17.91
C ASP A 191 12.92 -6.58 17.02
N ILE A 192 13.26 -7.66 16.29
CA ILE A 192 14.34 -7.69 15.30
C ILE A 192 13.98 -7.00 13.96
N VAL A 193 12.71 -6.77 13.66
CA VAL A 193 12.25 -6.26 12.34
C VAL A 193 12.88 -4.93 11.96
N PRO A 194 12.96 -3.90 12.82
CA PRO A 194 13.63 -2.65 12.45
C PRO A 194 15.09 -2.84 12.07
N TYR A 195 15.79 -3.75 12.73
CA TYR A 195 17.18 -4.07 12.39
C TYR A 195 17.30 -4.79 11.04
N THR A 196 16.37 -5.70 10.76
CA THR A 196 16.29 -6.36 9.45
C THR A 196 16.10 -5.34 8.35
N VAL A 197 15.11 -4.44 8.48
CA VAL A 197 14.82 -3.38 7.51
C VAL A 197 16.04 -2.46 7.31
N ALA A 198 16.72 -2.06 8.39
CA ALA A 198 17.92 -1.24 8.30
C ALA A 198 19.08 -1.97 7.58
N ASN A 199 19.26 -3.27 7.85
CA ASN A 199 20.30 -4.07 7.20
C ASN A 199 20.05 -4.29 5.71
N GLU A 200 18.79 -4.23 5.26
CA GLU A 200 18.41 -4.27 3.85
C GLU A 200 18.59 -2.89 3.15
N GLY A 201 19.08 -1.88 3.87
CA GLY A 201 19.46 -0.59 3.30
C GLY A 201 18.38 0.49 3.32
N TYR A 202 17.33 0.31 4.11
CA TYR A 202 16.27 1.30 4.26
C TYR A 202 16.48 2.19 5.48
N ASP A 203 16.06 3.44 5.38
CA ASP A 203 15.89 4.30 6.55
C ASP A 203 14.67 3.84 7.35
N VAL A 204 14.82 3.66 8.66
CA VAL A 204 13.80 3.13 9.56
C VAL A 204 13.11 4.24 10.33
N ILE A 205 11.78 4.20 10.34
CA ILE A 205 10.94 5.06 11.18
C ILE A 205 10.21 4.15 12.18
N LEU A 206 10.47 4.36 13.47
CA LEU A 206 9.86 3.54 14.52
C LEU A 206 8.45 4.04 14.85
N CYS A 207 7.46 3.19 14.61
CA CYS A 207 6.05 3.40 14.90
C CYS A 207 5.53 2.29 15.83
N ASN A 208 6.29 2.00 16.88
CA ASN A 208 6.04 0.86 17.77
C ASN A 208 4.60 0.82 18.27
N VAL A 209 3.89 -0.24 17.93
CA VAL A 209 2.47 -0.43 18.28
C VAL A 209 2.22 -0.35 19.79
N ASN A 210 3.09 -0.93 20.59
CA ASN A 210 2.98 -0.94 22.06
C ASN A 210 3.18 0.44 22.73
N ASN A 211 3.67 1.44 21.99
CA ASN A 211 3.94 2.77 22.55
C ASN A 211 3.13 3.89 21.89
N LEU A 212 2.82 3.75 20.60
CA LEU A 212 2.34 4.85 19.77
C LEU A 212 0.90 4.69 19.28
N TYR A 213 0.36 3.46 19.22
CA TYR A 213 -1.00 3.24 18.71
C TYR A 213 -2.10 3.69 19.68
N ILE A 214 -1.84 3.68 21.00
CA ILE A 214 -2.78 4.13 22.04
C ILE A 214 -4.12 3.36 21.99
N ASP A 215 -4.08 2.14 21.49
CA ASP A 215 -5.23 1.24 21.36
C ASP A 215 -5.13 0.02 22.29
N LEU A 216 -4.09 -0.01 23.15
CA LEU A 216 -3.92 -1.05 24.15
C LEU A 216 -4.84 -0.82 25.34
N ALA A 217 -5.43 -1.90 25.86
CA ALA A 217 -6.12 -1.86 27.15
C ALA A 217 -5.14 -1.54 28.28
N TYR A 218 -5.52 -0.64 29.18
CA TYR A 218 -4.73 -0.35 30.40
C TYR A 218 -4.63 -1.54 31.34
N ASN A 219 -5.66 -2.39 31.29
CA ASN A 219 -5.79 -3.58 32.09
C ASN A 219 -6.40 -4.70 31.24
N PRO A 220 -5.93 -5.95 31.29
CA PRO A 220 -6.52 -7.06 30.56
C PRO A 220 -7.89 -7.49 31.11
N HIS A 221 -8.68 -6.57 31.64
CA HIS A 221 -10.02 -6.80 32.14
C HIS A 221 -11.03 -6.81 30.98
N LYS A 222 -11.99 -7.74 31.03
CA LYS A 222 -13.00 -7.95 29.98
C LYS A 222 -13.86 -6.71 29.64
N ASP A 223 -13.98 -5.76 30.56
CA ASP A 223 -14.80 -4.55 30.42
C ASP A 223 -13.98 -3.35 29.90
N GLU A 224 -12.66 -3.51 29.70
CA GLU A 224 -11.82 -2.48 29.11
C GLU A 224 -11.57 -2.78 27.63
N PRO A 225 -12.13 -1.96 26.72
CA PRO A 225 -11.88 -2.13 25.30
C PRO A 225 -10.42 -1.79 24.98
N GLY A 226 -9.82 -2.59 24.12
CA GLY A 226 -8.47 -2.39 23.63
C GLY A 226 -7.79 -3.71 23.28
N LEU A 227 -6.69 -3.63 22.57
CA LEU A 227 -5.89 -4.79 22.22
C LEU A 227 -5.01 -5.20 23.41
N THR A 228 -4.80 -6.50 23.56
CA THR A 228 -3.81 -7.06 24.48
C THR A 228 -2.67 -7.63 23.66
N TRP A 229 -1.48 -7.14 23.89
CA TRP A 229 -0.26 -7.52 23.17
C TRP A 229 0.64 -8.43 24.01
#